data_c42bf6c57226ac79e678bd4629fca5dd
#
_entry.id   c42bf6c57226ac79e678bd4629fca5dd
#
_cell.length_a   1.000
_cell.length_b   1.000
_cell.length_c   1.000
_cell.angle_alpha   90.00
_cell.angle_beta   90.00
_cell.angle_gamma   90.00
#
_symmetry.space_group_name_H-M   'P 1'
#
loop_
_entity.id
_entity.type
_entity.pdbx_description
1 polymer ?
#
loop_
_entity_poly.entity_id
_entity_poly.type
_entity_poly.pdbx_seq_one_letter_code
_entity_poly.pdbx_strand_id
1 'polypeptide(L)'
;LKAASFGKSVLDVYNSDDFVDMCETLRVLNAVRFYEIGLPLSYEQFLRLTPEKLVRRLINRREYLLALRISSYLRLPTDRIYVHWASQKVRVGSEDEDTICRLIVEKLAGKRGISFEEIARAAYDEGRGRLATELLNHEPRAGKQVPLLLNMEEDEIALDKAIESGDSDLIFFVLLHLKKKLPLASFFRVINTRPTATALIESSAQAEDAELLKDLYYQDDRRIDGANVFIREALRQPDFRTATDKLALAGKLLSDSKETSLELKSLQEAATLLKYQDQFGRDLTETFTGLSVYETMFKLVRLGYASRAQKMQRDFKVPEKTAWWIRYAFLPSLTSAAAPKF
;
A
#
# COMPACT_ATOMS: atom_id res chain seq x y z
N LEU A 1 30.77 -15.82 50.14
CA LEU A 1 29.78 -14.75 50.23
C LEU A 1 29.82 -14.01 51.59
N LYS A 2 29.74 -14.71 52.76
CA LYS A 2 29.76 -14.05 54.09
C LYS A 2 31.03 -13.26 54.31
N ALA A 3 32.20 -13.83 54.00
CA ALA A 3 33.50 -13.15 54.13
C ALA A 3 33.63 -11.96 53.20
N ALA A 4 33.17 -12.07 51.95
CA ALA A 4 33.16 -10.98 50.99
C ALA A 4 32.17 -9.86 51.38
N SER A 5 31.01 -10.25 51.93
CA SER A 5 30.03 -9.29 52.48
C SER A 5 30.60 -8.51 53.68
N PHE A 6 31.39 -9.16 54.53
CA PHE A 6 32.07 -8.49 55.63
C PHE A 6 33.17 -7.55 55.12
N GLY A 7 34.00 -8.00 54.17
CA GLY A 7 35.04 -7.16 53.55
C GLY A 7 34.49 -5.91 52.89
N LYS A 8 33.33 -6.00 52.26
CA LYS A 8 32.63 -4.84 51.68
C LYS A 8 32.31 -3.72 52.69
N SER A 9 32.00 -4.08 53.93
CA SER A 9 31.64 -3.09 54.94
C SER A 9 32.86 -2.36 55.54
N VAL A 10 34.10 -2.82 55.23
CA VAL A 10 35.35 -2.34 55.82
C VAL A 10 36.26 -1.62 54.81
N LEU A 11 36.10 -1.88 53.52
CA LEU A 11 36.97 -1.36 52.45
C LEU A 11 36.25 -0.28 51.64
N ASP A 12 36.68 0.97 51.72
CA ASP A 12 36.09 2.11 50.98
C ASP A 12 36.37 2.08 49.48
N VAL A 13 37.36 1.28 49.04
CA VAL A 13 37.75 1.15 47.61
C VAL A 13 37.02 0.02 46.88
N TYR A 14 36.07 -0.62 47.54
CA TYR A 14 35.35 -1.79 47.02
C TYR A 14 34.18 -1.39 46.14
N ASN A 15 34.21 -1.88 44.87
CA ASN A 15 33.06 -1.72 43.98
C ASN A 15 31.92 -2.65 44.42
N SER A 16 30.82 -2.02 44.90
CA SER A 16 29.68 -2.76 45.41
C SER A 16 28.90 -3.49 44.29
N ASP A 17 28.97 -3.01 43.06
CA ASP A 17 28.21 -3.55 41.94
C ASP A 17 28.79 -4.90 41.51
N ASP A 18 30.11 -5.02 41.41
CA ASP A 18 30.80 -6.29 41.14
C ASP A 18 30.45 -7.39 42.13
N PHE A 19 30.31 -7.00 43.43
CA PHE A 19 29.88 -7.94 44.45
C PHE A 19 28.44 -8.42 44.26
N VAL A 20 27.52 -7.49 43.93
CA VAL A 20 26.13 -7.83 43.68
C VAL A 20 26.01 -8.75 42.45
N ASP A 21 26.66 -8.40 41.35
CA ASP A 21 26.67 -9.20 40.13
C ASP A 21 27.21 -10.61 40.33
N MET A 22 28.31 -10.73 41.13
CA MET A 22 28.84 -12.06 41.47
C MET A 22 27.87 -12.83 42.38
N CYS A 23 27.20 -12.18 43.32
CA CYS A 23 26.19 -12.82 44.15
C CYS A 23 24.99 -13.31 43.33
N GLU A 24 24.51 -12.51 42.38
CA GLU A 24 23.43 -12.88 41.48
C GLU A 24 23.85 -14.05 40.59
N THR A 25 25.03 -14.01 40.00
CA THR A 25 25.60 -15.13 39.22
C THR A 25 25.68 -16.40 40.01
N LEU A 26 26.20 -16.37 41.25
CA LEU A 26 26.30 -17.56 42.12
C LEU A 26 24.93 -18.12 42.51
N ARG A 27 23.92 -17.25 42.74
CA ARG A 27 22.53 -17.69 42.94
C ARG A 27 21.98 -18.43 41.72
N VAL A 28 22.21 -17.89 40.53
CA VAL A 28 21.81 -18.54 39.27
C VAL A 28 22.51 -19.90 39.12
N LEU A 29 23.82 -19.96 39.32
CA LEU A 29 24.59 -21.23 39.22
C LEU A 29 24.11 -22.28 40.21
N ASN A 30 23.79 -21.88 41.45
CA ASN A 30 23.25 -22.80 42.47
C ASN A 30 21.85 -23.29 42.09
N ALA A 31 20.98 -22.41 41.55
CA ALA A 31 19.63 -22.78 41.13
C ALA A 31 19.65 -23.77 39.95
N VAL A 32 20.52 -23.58 38.96
CA VAL A 32 20.59 -24.50 37.80
C VAL A 32 21.32 -25.80 38.11
N ARG A 33 22.15 -25.82 39.16
CA ARG A 33 22.82 -27.04 39.66
C ARG A 33 21.87 -27.94 40.44
N PHE A 34 20.73 -27.45 40.91
CA PHE A 34 19.78 -28.22 41.70
C PHE A 34 19.44 -29.53 40.97
N TYR A 35 19.26 -30.62 41.70
CA TYR A 35 19.16 -31.97 41.11
C TYR A 35 18.05 -32.15 40.09
N GLU A 36 16.92 -31.47 40.27
CA GLU A 36 15.80 -31.50 39.32
C GLU A 36 16.15 -30.85 37.98
N ILE A 37 16.98 -29.80 37.99
CA ILE A 37 17.43 -29.10 36.78
C ILE A 37 18.65 -29.75 36.17
N GLY A 38 19.62 -30.18 37.04
CA GLY A 38 20.78 -30.97 36.68
C GLY A 38 21.75 -30.33 35.68
N LEU A 39 21.96 -29.00 35.76
CA LEU A 39 22.94 -28.28 34.93
C LEU A 39 24.13 -27.81 35.75
N PRO A 40 25.13 -28.68 36.02
CA PRO A 40 26.31 -28.32 36.78
C PRO A 40 27.26 -27.49 35.93
N LEU A 41 27.15 -26.16 36.02
CA LEU A 41 28.02 -25.20 35.34
C LEU A 41 29.04 -24.63 36.31
N SER A 42 30.31 -24.57 35.91
CA SER A 42 31.31 -23.74 36.58
C SER A 42 31.11 -22.24 36.23
N TYR A 43 31.73 -21.38 36.99
CA TYR A 43 31.68 -19.93 36.74
C TYR A 43 32.22 -19.57 35.34
N GLU A 44 33.38 -20.14 34.97
CA GLU A 44 33.98 -19.94 33.64
C GLU A 44 33.09 -20.47 32.50
N GLN A 45 32.49 -21.66 32.70
CA GLN A 45 31.55 -22.21 31.73
C GLN A 45 30.31 -21.33 31.56
N PHE A 46 29.81 -20.73 32.63
CA PHE A 46 28.70 -19.80 32.60
C PHE A 46 29.05 -18.52 31.82
N LEU A 47 30.24 -17.94 32.07
CA LEU A 47 30.70 -16.75 31.33
C LEU A 47 30.84 -17.05 29.82
N ARG A 48 31.41 -18.20 29.46
CA ARG A 48 31.54 -18.62 28.05
C ARG A 48 30.18 -18.96 27.41
N LEU A 49 29.26 -19.53 28.16
CA LEU A 49 27.94 -19.89 27.68
C LEU A 49 27.08 -18.68 27.37
N THR A 50 27.21 -17.60 28.10
CA THR A 50 26.38 -16.40 28.21
C THR A 50 25.02 -16.66 28.88
N PRO A 51 24.50 -15.68 29.64
CA PRO A 51 23.22 -15.81 30.33
C PRO A 51 22.04 -16.11 29.42
N GLU A 52 22.00 -15.50 28.24
CA GLU A 52 20.90 -15.65 27.26
C GLU A 52 20.83 -17.10 26.74
N LYS A 53 21.99 -17.71 26.49
CA LYS A 53 22.03 -19.11 26.07
C LYS A 53 21.62 -20.07 27.19
N LEU A 54 21.93 -19.73 28.44
CA LEU A 54 21.43 -20.50 29.59
C LEU A 54 19.90 -20.42 29.66
N VAL A 55 19.34 -19.21 29.62
CA VAL A 55 17.87 -19.01 29.60
C VAL A 55 17.25 -19.82 28.47
N ARG A 56 17.82 -19.78 27.26
CA ARG A 56 17.31 -20.57 26.12
C ARG A 56 17.35 -22.09 26.37
N ARG A 57 18.39 -22.62 27.04
CA ARG A 57 18.43 -24.02 27.42
C ARG A 57 17.33 -24.40 28.43
N LEU A 58 17.04 -23.52 29.39
CA LEU A 58 15.95 -23.71 30.34
C LEU A 58 14.58 -23.67 29.67
N ILE A 59 14.37 -22.74 28.75
CA ILE A 59 13.14 -22.64 27.91
C ILE A 59 12.90 -23.95 27.17
N ASN A 60 13.94 -24.49 26.51
CA ASN A 60 13.83 -25.76 25.77
C ASN A 60 13.51 -26.97 26.68
N ARG A 61 13.87 -26.88 27.95
CA ARG A 61 13.52 -27.88 28.98
C ARG A 61 12.15 -27.62 29.63
N ARG A 62 11.45 -26.57 29.21
CA ARG A 62 10.14 -26.11 29.76
C ARG A 62 10.22 -25.59 31.19
N GLU A 63 11.42 -25.25 31.68
CA GLU A 63 11.65 -24.67 33.00
C GLU A 63 11.37 -23.13 33.01
N TYR A 64 10.15 -22.77 32.66
CA TYR A 64 9.76 -21.35 32.42
C TYR A 64 9.86 -20.49 33.66
N LEU A 65 9.43 -20.99 34.83
CA LEU A 65 9.47 -20.23 36.09
C LEU A 65 10.90 -19.92 36.52
N LEU A 66 11.79 -20.90 36.39
CA LEU A 66 13.21 -20.71 36.66
C LEU A 66 13.85 -19.75 35.67
N ALA A 67 13.54 -19.89 34.38
CA ALA A 67 14.00 -18.97 33.32
C ALA A 67 13.55 -17.53 33.58
N LEU A 68 12.30 -17.31 33.99
CA LEU A 68 11.78 -15.98 34.34
C LEU A 68 12.50 -15.38 35.55
N ARG A 69 12.73 -16.16 36.61
CA ARG A 69 13.46 -15.68 37.79
C ARG A 69 14.90 -15.33 37.46
N ILE A 70 15.60 -16.18 36.69
CA ILE A 70 16.97 -15.91 36.25
C ILE A 70 17.04 -14.65 35.38
N SER A 71 16.11 -14.50 34.43
CA SER A 71 16.02 -13.29 33.59
C SER A 71 15.77 -12.03 34.44
N SER A 72 14.94 -12.13 35.48
CA SER A 72 14.70 -11.02 36.42
C SER A 72 15.95 -10.63 37.20
N TYR A 73 16.73 -11.60 37.70
CA TYR A 73 18.01 -11.34 38.40
C TYR A 73 19.08 -10.74 37.50
N LEU A 74 19.17 -11.23 36.26
CA LEU A 74 20.21 -10.83 35.31
C LEU A 74 19.74 -9.67 34.40
N ARG A 75 18.56 -9.08 34.65
CA ARG A 75 17.96 -7.98 33.89
C ARG A 75 17.84 -8.27 32.39
N LEU A 76 17.57 -9.54 32.05
CA LEU A 76 17.41 -10.00 30.67
C LEU A 76 15.95 -9.84 30.19
N PRO A 77 15.72 -9.66 28.88
CA PRO A 77 14.37 -9.62 28.32
C PRO A 77 13.65 -10.96 28.52
N THR A 78 12.36 -10.89 28.88
CA THR A 78 11.53 -12.06 29.22
C THR A 78 10.53 -12.43 28.13
N ASP A 79 10.42 -11.64 27.08
CA ASP A 79 9.50 -11.77 25.95
C ASP A 79 9.57 -13.16 25.29
N ARG A 80 10.77 -13.64 24.98
CA ARG A 80 10.99 -14.99 24.41
C ARG A 80 10.51 -16.13 25.30
N ILE A 81 10.59 -15.96 26.62
CA ILE A 81 10.13 -16.99 27.56
C ILE A 81 8.59 -17.11 27.46
N TYR A 82 7.91 -15.98 27.44
CA TYR A 82 6.45 -15.93 27.31
C TYR A 82 5.98 -16.45 25.96
N VAL A 83 6.62 -16.04 24.87
CA VAL A 83 6.28 -16.52 23.52
C VAL A 83 6.42 -18.04 23.42
N HIS A 84 7.57 -18.58 23.87
CA HIS A 84 7.79 -20.03 23.83
C HIS A 84 6.82 -20.80 24.74
N TRP A 85 6.49 -20.26 25.94
CA TRP A 85 5.50 -20.85 26.83
C TRP A 85 4.12 -20.90 26.15
N ALA A 86 3.69 -19.80 25.54
CA ALA A 86 2.41 -19.72 24.84
C ALA A 86 2.36 -20.67 23.63
N SER A 87 3.41 -20.67 22.80
CA SER A 87 3.52 -21.59 21.66
C SER A 87 3.48 -23.06 22.11
N GLN A 88 4.12 -23.39 23.26
CA GLN A 88 4.06 -24.75 23.81
C GLN A 88 2.67 -25.09 24.36
N LYS A 89 1.96 -24.13 24.98
CA LYS A 89 0.58 -24.32 25.43
C LYS A 89 -0.36 -24.59 24.25
N VAL A 90 -0.16 -23.89 23.14
CA VAL A 90 -0.90 -24.11 21.87
C VAL A 90 -0.66 -25.54 21.34
N ARG A 91 0.60 -26.01 21.33
CA ARG A 91 0.97 -27.33 20.80
C ARG A 91 0.44 -28.50 21.63
N VAL A 92 0.52 -28.38 22.95
CA VAL A 92 0.20 -29.50 23.88
C VAL A 92 -1.21 -29.40 24.46
N GLY A 93 -1.82 -28.24 24.38
CA GLY A 93 -3.16 -28.00 24.96
C GLY A 93 -4.24 -28.84 24.29
N SER A 94 -4.90 -29.70 25.04
CA SER A 94 -6.10 -30.45 24.63
C SER A 94 -7.41 -29.70 24.93
N GLU A 95 -7.30 -28.50 25.49
CA GLU A 95 -8.44 -27.64 25.84
C GLU A 95 -9.03 -26.99 24.58
N ASP A 96 -10.25 -26.46 24.71
CA ASP A 96 -10.92 -25.70 23.66
C ASP A 96 -10.11 -24.46 23.24
N GLU A 97 -10.16 -24.12 21.96
CA GLU A 97 -9.37 -23.02 21.35
C GLU A 97 -9.64 -21.68 22.03
N ASP A 98 -10.90 -21.38 22.32
CA ASP A 98 -11.31 -20.15 22.99
C ASP A 98 -10.74 -20.05 24.42
N THR A 99 -10.66 -21.18 25.11
CA THR A 99 -10.06 -21.25 26.44
C THR A 99 -8.54 -21.05 26.40
N ILE A 100 -7.87 -21.66 25.43
CA ILE A 100 -6.43 -21.49 25.22
C ILE A 100 -6.12 -20.04 24.88
N CYS A 101 -6.88 -19.43 23.97
CA CYS A 101 -6.70 -18.03 23.59
C CYS A 101 -6.81 -17.11 24.80
N ARG A 102 -7.91 -17.24 25.56
CA ARG A 102 -8.16 -16.43 26.76
C ARG A 102 -7.05 -16.57 27.79
N LEU A 103 -6.60 -17.79 28.10
CA LEU A 103 -5.49 -18.05 29.04
C LEU A 103 -4.18 -17.41 28.60
N ILE A 104 -3.88 -17.48 27.30
CA ILE A 104 -2.66 -16.85 26.75
C ILE A 104 -2.77 -15.33 26.85
N VAL A 105 -3.87 -14.74 26.40
CA VAL A 105 -4.08 -13.29 26.41
C VAL A 105 -4.07 -12.75 27.84
N GLU A 106 -4.75 -13.39 28.80
CA GLU A 106 -4.76 -12.99 30.20
C GLU A 106 -3.36 -13.04 30.81
N LYS A 107 -2.58 -14.09 30.55
CA LYS A 107 -1.21 -14.25 31.06
C LYS A 107 -0.22 -13.24 30.48
N LEU A 108 -0.43 -12.85 29.23
CA LEU A 108 0.41 -11.90 28.51
C LEU A 108 -0.07 -10.45 28.65
N ALA A 109 -1.24 -10.23 29.22
CA ALA A 109 -1.78 -8.89 29.47
C ALA A 109 -0.78 -8.02 30.22
N GLY A 110 -0.55 -6.79 29.73
CA GLY A 110 0.37 -5.83 30.33
C GLY A 110 1.86 -6.13 30.11
N LYS A 111 2.24 -7.20 29.42
CA LYS A 111 3.63 -7.46 29.03
C LYS A 111 3.94 -6.76 27.72
N ARG A 112 5.01 -5.95 27.69
CA ARG A 112 5.44 -5.24 26.47
C ARG A 112 6.40 -6.09 25.65
N GLY A 113 6.39 -5.90 24.32
CA GLY A 113 7.36 -6.51 23.41
C GLY A 113 7.06 -7.96 22.98
N ILE A 114 5.94 -8.54 23.40
CA ILE A 114 5.55 -9.90 23.03
C ILE A 114 5.09 -9.92 21.56
N SER A 115 5.52 -10.92 20.81
CA SER A 115 5.09 -11.18 19.45
C SER A 115 3.96 -12.21 19.46
N PHE A 116 2.73 -11.75 19.29
CA PHE A 116 1.59 -12.66 19.09
C PHE A 116 1.65 -13.35 17.73
N GLU A 117 2.32 -12.77 16.75
CA GLU A 117 2.57 -13.39 15.43
C GLU A 117 3.29 -14.74 15.54
N GLU A 118 4.33 -14.84 16.40
CA GLU A 118 5.07 -16.10 16.59
C GLU A 118 4.19 -17.18 17.26
N ILE A 119 3.30 -16.77 18.17
CA ILE A 119 2.36 -17.68 18.85
C ILE A 119 1.26 -18.13 17.87
N ALA A 120 0.72 -17.22 17.07
CA ALA A 120 -0.27 -17.51 16.07
C ALA A 120 0.28 -18.42 14.96
N ARG A 121 1.53 -18.20 14.53
CA ARG A 121 2.22 -19.09 13.60
C ARG A 121 2.31 -20.51 14.15
N ALA A 122 2.67 -20.65 15.42
CA ALA A 122 2.70 -21.99 16.06
C ALA A 122 1.30 -22.65 16.11
N ALA A 123 0.23 -21.85 16.24
CA ALA A 123 -1.14 -22.35 16.18
C ALA A 123 -1.51 -22.83 14.77
N TYR A 124 -1.12 -22.05 13.75
CA TYR A 124 -1.36 -22.39 12.36
C TYR A 124 -0.60 -23.66 11.95
N ASP A 125 0.68 -23.80 12.36
CA ASP A 125 1.52 -24.97 12.09
C ASP A 125 0.91 -26.26 12.69
N GLU A 126 0.15 -26.16 13.77
CA GLU A 126 -0.60 -27.27 14.40
C GLU A 126 -2.00 -27.48 13.80
N GLY A 127 -2.35 -26.75 12.73
CA GLY A 127 -3.64 -26.85 12.06
C GLY A 127 -4.81 -26.15 12.77
N ARG A 128 -4.54 -25.28 13.76
CA ARG A 128 -5.53 -24.53 14.53
C ARG A 128 -5.73 -23.13 13.95
N GLY A 129 -6.25 -23.05 12.72
CA GLY A 129 -6.38 -21.79 11.99
C GLY A 129 -7.23 -20.74 12.71
N ARG A 130 -8.36 -21.14 13.31
CA ARG A 130 -9.24 -20.24 14.07
C ARG A 130 -8.52 -19.62 15.27
N LEU A 131 -7.82 -20.44 16.05
CA LEU A 131 -7.00 -19.95 17.17
C LEU A 131 -5.90 -18.99 16.71
N ALA A 132 -5.25 -19.29 15.58
CA ALA A 132 -4.22 -18.43 15.02
C ALA A 132 -4.78 -17.05 14.64
N THR A 133 -5.95 -16.98 14.00
CA THR A 133 -6.61 -15.72 13.63
C THR A 133 -6.99 -14.91 14.88
N GLU A 134 -7.55 -15.56 15.92
CA GLU A 134 -7.89 -14.90 17.18
C GLU A 134 -6.66 -14.34 17.91
N LEU A 135 -5.57 -15.10 17.97
CA LEU A 135 -4.32 -14.62 18.57
C LEU A 135 -3.70 -13.45 17.79
N LEU A 136 -3.81 -13.47 16.45
CA LEU A 136 -3.34 -12.37 15.61
C LEU A 136 -4.08 -11.05 15.86
N ASN A 137 -5.35 -11.08 16.27
CA ASN A 137 -6.08 -9.86 16.63
C ASN A 137 -5.44 -9.11 17.80
N HIS A 138 -4.61 -9.78 18.61
CA HIS A 138 -3.86 -9.17 19.71
C HIS A 138 -2.46 -8.69 19.32
N GLU A 139 -2.00 -8.91 18.08
CA GLU A 139 -0.73 -8.37 17.60
C GLU A 139 -0.91 -6.90 17.20
N PRO A 140 -0.22 -5.94 17.85
CA PRO A 140 -0.42 -4.53 17.58
C PRO A 140 0.24 -4.04 16.27
N ARG A 141 1.10 -4.85 15.66
CA ARG A 141 1.88 -4.50 14.47
C ARG A 141 1.27 -5.11 13.22
N ALA A 142 0.55 -4.34 12.45
CA ALA A 142 -0.09 -4.77 11.21
C ALA A 142 0.91 -5.40 10.21
N GLY A 143 2.13 -4.85 10.12
CA GLY A 143 3.19 -5.41 9.28
C GLY A 143 3.63 -6.85 9.63
N LYS A 144 3.30 -7.33 10.85
CA LYS A 144 3.50 -8.73 11.24
C LYS A 144 2.22 -9.57 11.10
N GLN A 145 1.08 -8.94 11.30
CA GLN A 145 -0.24 -9.54 11.24
C GLN A 145 -0.61 -9.96 9.81
N VAL A 146 -0.50 -9.02 8.88
CA VAL A 146 -0.96 -9.17 7.50
C VAL A 146 -0.25 -10.29 6.74
N PRO A 147 1.09 -10.42 6.75
CA PRO A 147 1.75 -11.51 6.03
C PRO A 147 1.34 -12.90 6.50
N LEU A 148 1.08 -13.06 7.80
CA LEU A 148 0.65 -14.35 8.33
C LEU A 148 -0.81 -14.65 7.93
N LEU A 149 -1.72 -13.65 7.94
CA LEU A 149 -3.09 -13.81 7.46
C LEU A 149 -3.13 -14.22 5.98
N LEU A 150 -2.28 -13.63 5.14
CA LEU A 150 -2.16 -14.05 3.73
C LEU A 150 -1.67 -15.48 3.57
N ASN A 151 -0.74 -15.94 4.43
CA ASN A 151 -0.30 -17.32 4.44
C ASN A 151 -1.37 -18.29 4.92
N MET A 152 -2.31 -17.82 5.75
CA MET A 152 -3.45 -18.58 6.23
C MET A 152 -4.64 -18.57 5.24
N GLU A 153 -4.48 -17.90 4.10
CA GLU A 153 -5.52 -17.68 3.08
C GLU A 153 -6.72 -16.84 3.55
N GLU A 154 -6.56 -16.11 4.65
CA GLU A 154 -7.55 -15.16 5.18
C GLU A 154 -7.39 -13.79 4.51
N ASP A 155 -7.55 -13.78 3.18
CA ASP A 155 -7.23 -12.67 2.30
C ASP A 155 -8.04 -11.40 2.61
N GLU A 156 -9.33 -11.55 2.91
CA GLU A 156 -10.22 -10.41 3.18
C GLU A 156 -9.88 -9.77 4.53
N ILE A 157 -9.61 -10.58 5.54
CA ILE A 157 -9.20 -10.10 6.87
C ILE A 157 -7.85 -9.41 6.76
N ALA A 158 -6.92 -9.95 5.97
CA ALA A 158 -5.62 -9.35 5.72
C ALA A 158 -5.75 -7.95 5.10
N LEU A 159 -6.65 -7.78 4.12
CA LEU A 159 -6.90 -6.49 3.48
C LEU A 159 -7.53 -5.50 4.46
N ASP A 160 -8.51 -5.92 5.26
CA ASP A 160 -9.15 -5.07 6.26
C ASP A 160 -8.14 -4.59 7.31
N LYS A 161 -7.28 -5.47 7.80
CA LYS A 161 -6.21 -5.12 8.74
C LYS A 161 -5.15 -4.20 8.13
N ALA A 162 -4.82 -4.38 6.87
CA ALA A 162 -3.93 -3.46 6.16
C ALA A 162 -4.56 -2.06 6.04
N ILE A 163 -5.85 -1.96 5.72
CA ILE A 163 -6.58 -0.69 5.64
C ILE A 163 -6.68 -0.01 7.02
N GLU A 164 -7.00 -0.77 8.07
CA GLU A 164 -7.05 -0.26 9.45
C GLU A 164 -5.72 0.33 9.91
N SER A 165 -4.58 -0.21 9.42
CA SER A 165 -3.25 0.30 9.77
C SER A 165 -2.95 1.68 9.20
N GLY A 166 -3.61 2.08 8.11
CA GLY A 166 -3.32 3.31 7.38
C GLY A 166 -1.99 3.30 6.61
N ASP A 167 -1.30 2.18 6.53
CA ASP A 167 -0.04 2.02 5.81
C ASP A 167 -0.32 1.67 4.34
N SER A 168 -0.07 2.62 3.44
CA SER A 168 -0.28 2.45 2.00
C SER A 168 0.56 1.31 1.41
N ASP A 169 1.80 1.15 1.87
CA ASP A 169 2.70 0.13 1.34
C ASP A 169 2.20 -1.27 1.70
N LEU A 170 1.68 -1.41 2.92
CA LEU A 170 1.08 -2.66 3.38
C LEU A 170 -0.21 -2.99 2.62
N ILE A 171 -1.04 -1.98 2.35
CA ILE A 171 -2.25 -2.16 1.52
C ILE A 171 -1.86 -2.59 0.10
N PHE A 172 -0.89 -1.93 -0.52
CA PHE A 172 -0.39 -2.33 -1.84
C PHE A 172 0.19 -3.75 -1.86
N PHE A 173 0.92 -4.12 -0.83
CA PHE A 173 1.44 -5.49 -0.71
C PHE A 173 0.31 -6.52 -0.78
N VAL A 174 -0.77 -6.31 -0.02
CA VAL A 174 -1.95 -7.19 -0.05
C VAL A 174 -2.64 -7.16 -1.41
N LEU A 175 -2.87 -5.96 -1.96
CA LEU A 175 -3.54 -5.80 -3.25
C LEU A 175 -2.78 -6.49 -4.39
N LEU A 176 -1.45 -6.37 -4.44
CA LEU A 176 -0.62 -7.07 -5.43
C LEU A 176 -0.63 -8.58 -5.24
N HIS A 177 -0.68 -9.06 -3.99
CA HIS A 177 -0.84 -10.48 -3.69
C HIS A 177 -2.19 -11.01 -4.21
N LEU A 178 -3.29 -10.31 -3.90
CA LEU A 178 -4.64 -10.65 -4.36
C LEU A 178 -4.77 -10.61 -5.88
N LYS A 179 -4.21 -9.59 -6.54
CA LYS A 179 -4.19 -9.48 -8.02
C LYS A 179 -3.51 -10.69 -8.69
N LYS A 180 -2.48 -11.26 -8.05
CA LYS A 180 -1.80 -12.46 -8.56
C LYS A 180 -2.55 -13.75 -8.29
N LYS A 181 -3.24 -13.83 -7.16
CA LYS A 181 -3.92 -15.04 -6.67
C LYS A 181 -5.32 -15.20 -7.27
N LEU A 182 -6.07 -14.13 -7.40
CA LEU A 182 -7.48 -14.15 -7.80
C LEU A 182 -7.68 -13.83 -9.27
N PRO A 183 -8.72 -14.42 -9.93
CA PRO A 183 -9.20 -13.92 -11.20
C PRO A 183 -9.63 -12.45 -11.09
N LEU A 184 -9.42 -11.66 -12.14
CA LEU A 184 -9.61 -10.21 -12.14
C LEU A 184 -11.00 -9.77 -11.66
N ALA A 185 -12.07 -10.48 -12.09
CA ALA A 185 -13.43 -10.19 -11.65
C ALA A 185 -13.65 -10.42 -10.15
N SER A 186 -13.03 -11.44 -9.56
CA SER A 186 -13.10 -11.70 -8.12
C SER A 186 -12.29 -10.67 -7.33
N PHE A 187 -11.12 -10.30 -7.86
CA PHE A 187 -10.29 -9.24 -7.30
C PHE A 187 -11.05 -7.92 -7.22
N PHE A 188 -11.69 -7.48 -8.31
CA PHE A 188 -12.49 -6.26 -8.31
C PHE A 188 -13.66 -6.32 -7.34
N ARG A 189 -14.33 -7.46 -7.21
CA ARG A 189 -15.41 -7.63 -6.23
C ARG A 189 -14.94 -7.40 -4.79
N VAL A 190 -13.74 -7.89 -4.45
CA VAL A 190 -13.16 -7.72 -3.12
C VAL A 190 -12.77 -6.27 -2.85
N ILE A 191 -12.17 -5.58 -3.82
CA ILE A 191 -11.71 -4.19 -3.62
C ILE A 191 -12.86 -3.18 -3.65
N ASN A 192 -13.91 -3.40 -4.47
CA ASN A 192 -15.02 -2.45 -4.62
C ASN A 192 -15.84 -2.25 -3.34
N THR A 193 -15.80 -3.22 -2.43
CA THR A 193 -16.39 -3.06 -1.09
C THR A 193 -15.58 -2.15 -0.17
N ARG A 194 -14.35 -1.76 -0.58
CA ARG A 194 -13.36 -1.05 0.23
C ARG A 194 -12.82 0.19 -0.50
N PRO A 195 -13.41 1.37 -0.28
CA PRO A 195 -13.12 2.57 -1.09
C PRO A 195 -11.65 3.01 -1.04
N THR A 196 -10.95 2.79 0.08
CA THR A 196 -9.52 3.10 0.20
C THR A 196 -8.66 2.20 -0.69
N ALA A 197 -8.96 0.91 -0.77
CA ALA A 197 -8.28 -0.03 -1.64
C ALA A 197 -8.51 0.30 -3.12
N THR A 198 -9.77 0.62 -3.49
CA THR A 198 -10.13 1.04 -4.84
C THR A 198 -9.39 2.31 -5.24
N ALA A 199 -9.38 3.34 -4.39
CA ALA A 199 -8.69 4.61 -4.69
C ALA A 199 -7.17 4.42 -4.87
N LEU A 200 -6.54 3.55 -4.09
CA LEU A 200 -5.12 3.23 -4.24
C LEU A 200 -4.83 2.50 -5.56
N ILE A 201 -5.63 1.51 -5.91
CA ILE A 201 -5.48 0.80 -7.21
C ILE A 201 -5.72 1.77 -8.37
N GLU A 202 -6.74 2.62 -8.31
CA GLU A 202 -7.01 3.63 -9.34
C GLU A 202 -5.81 4.56 -9.51
N SER A 203 -5.24 5.07 -8.42
CA SER A 203 -4.10 5.99 -8.49
C SER A 203 -2.85 5.33 -9.08
N SER A 204 -2.57 4.10 -8.71
CA SER A 204 -1.45 3.32 -9.26
C SER A 204 -1.68 2.98 -10.72
N ALA A 205 -2.87 2.50 -11.08
CA ALA A 205 -3.21 2.12 -12.44
C ALA A 205 -3.24 3.31 -13.40
N GLN A 206 -3.59 4.52 -12.94
CA GLN A 206 -3.49 5.74 -13.75
C GLN A 206 -2.05 6.05 -14.20
N ALA A 207 -1.06 5.66 -13.41
CA ALA A 207 0.34 5.89 -13.73
C ALA A 207 0.93 4.78 -14.63
N GLU A 208 0.60 3.50 -14.38
CA GLU A 208 1.36 2.37 -14.91
C GLU A 208 0.54 1.37 -15.72
N ASP A 209 -0.77 1.19 -15.45
CA ASP A 209 -1.58 0.10 -15.99
C ASP A 209 -2.96 0.58 -16.46
N ALA A 210 -3.01 1.22 -17.62
CA ALA A 210 -4.25 1.74 -18.20
C ALA A 210 -5.28 0.64 -18.53
N GLU A 211 -4.83 -0.59 -18.83
CA GLU A 211 -5.74 -1.70 -19.14
C GLU A 211 -6.47 -2.16 -17.88
N LEU A 212 -5.78 -2.31 -16.76
CA LEU A 212 -6.39 -2.63 -15.47
C LEU A 212 -7.46 -1.59 -15.09
N LEU A 213 -7.17 -0.32 -15.36
CA LEU A 213 -8.09 0.78 -15.07
C LEU A 213 -9.35 0.73 -15.94
N LYS A 214 -9.21 0.37 -17.21
CA LYS A 214 -10.36 0.18 -18.13
C LYS A 214 -11.25 -0.96 -17.67
N ASP A 215 -10.65 -2.09 -17.27
CA ASP A 215 -11.37 -3.25 -16.79
C ASP A 215 -12.12 -2.95 -15.47
N LEU A 216 -11.49 -2.21 -14.55
CA LEU A 216 -12.11 -1.75 -13.31
C LEU A 216 -13.33 -0.87 -13.58
N TYR A 217 -13.18 0.15 -14.41
CA TYR A 217 -14.27 1.06 -14.74
C TYR A 217 -15.39 0.39 -15.54
N TYR A 218 -15.05 -0.58 -16.40
CA TYR A 218 -16.03 -1.37 -17.10
C TYR A 218 -16.89 -2.23 -16.16
N GLN A 219 -16.27 -2.86 -15.16
CA GLN A 219 -16.98 -3.66 -14.18
C GLN A 219 -17.90 -2.84 -13.26
N ASP A 220 -17.50 -1.61 -12.95
CA ASP A 220 -18.26 -0.69 -12.08
C ASP A 220 -19.29 0.16 -12.85
N ASP A 221 -19.43 -0.05 -14.17
CA ASP A 221 -20.26 0.75 -15.08
C ASP A 221 -19.94 2.27 -15.03
N ARG A 222 -18.68 2.60 -14.68
CA ARG A 222 -18.16 3.99 -14.62
C ARG A 222 -17.74 4.45 -16.02
N ARG A 223 -18.69 4.65 -16.90
CA ARG A 223 -18.48 4.92 -18.34
C ARG A 223 -17.71 6.20 -18.62
N ILE A 224 -17.98 7.25 -17.87
CA ILE A 224 -17.28 8.54 -18.03
C ILE A 224 -15.80 8.39 -17.70
N ASP A 225 -15.49 7.71 -16.59
CA ASP A 225 -14.10 7.48 -16.19
C ASP A 225 -13.37 6.58 -17.17
N GLY A 226 -14.03 5.52 -17.66
CA GLY A 226 -13.52 4.66 -18.73
C GLY A 226 -13.25 5.42 -20.03
N ALA A 227 -14.17 6.30 -20.45
CA ALA A 227 -13.98 7.16 -21.62
C ALA A 227 -12.81 8.14 -21.43
N ASN A 228 -12.63 8.69 -20.22
CA ASN A 228 -11.53 9.58 -19.88
C ASN A 228 -10.15 8.88 -20.01
N VAL A 229 -10.06 7.58 -19.73
CA VAL A 229 -8.82 6.82 -19.95
C VAL A 229 -8.47 6.80 -21.43
N PHE A 230 -9.44 6.47 -22.31
CA PHE A 230 -9.22 6.47 -23.76
C PHE A 230 -8.87 7.87 -24.31
N ILE A 231 -9.49 8.93 -23.77
CA ILE A 231 -9.17 10.31 -24.14
C ILE A 231 -7.74 10.66 -23.74
N ARG A 232 -7.30 10.32 -22.52
CA ARG A 232 -5.92 10.54 -22.08
C ARG A 232 -4.91 9.78 -22.93
N GLU A 233 -5.22 8.55 -23.29
CA GLU A 233 -4.38 7.77 -24.20
C GLU A 233 -4.34 8.39 -25.60
N ALA A 234 -5.47 8.87 -26.13
CA ALA A 234 -5.51 9.57 -27.41
C ALA A 234 -4.63 10.81 -27.44
N LEU A 235 -4.64 11.61 -26.35
CA LEU A 235 -3.80 12.81 -26.23
C LEU A 235 -2.31 12.52 -26.14
N ARG A 236 -1.91 11.32 -25.70
CA ARG A 236 -0.51 10.89 -25.64
C ARG A 236 0.00 10.31 -26.97
N GLN A 237 -0.90 10.00 -27.91
CA GLN A 237 -0.50 9.41 -29.20
C GLN A 237 0.02 10.49 -30.14
N PRO A 238 1.18 10.29 -30.78
CA PRO A 238 1.70 11.20 -31.79
C PRO A 238 0.99 11.02 -33.14
N ASP A 239 0.43 9.84 -33.40
CA ASP A 239 -0.25 9.53 -34.67
C ASP A 239 -1.74 9.89 -34.59
N PHE A 240 -2.16 10.68 -35.57
CA PHE A 240 -3.54 11.14 -35.69
C PHE A 240 -4.56 10.00 -35.82
N ARG A 241 -4.23 8.94 -36.56
CA ARG A 241 -5.16 7.79 -36.76
C ARG A 241 -5.43 7.07 -35.46
N THR A 242 -4.36 6.70 -34.75
CA THR A 242 -4.47 6.00 -33.47
C THR A 242 -5.19 6.87 -32.42
N ALA A 243 -4.94 8.19 -32.39
CA ALA A 243 -5.67 9.12 -31.54
C ALA A 243 -7.17 9.14 -31.87
N THR A 244 -7.52 9.22 -33.14
CA THR A 244 -8.92 9.25 -33.59
C THR A 244 -9.65 7.93 -33.26
N ASP A 245 -8.98 6.77 -33.42
CA ASP A 245 -9.55 5.47 -33.09
C ASP A 245 -9.86 5.35 -31.59
N LYS A 246 -8.97 5.83 -30.74
CA LYS A 246 -9.19 5.87 -29.28
C LYS A 246 -10.33 6.81 -28.89
N LEU A 247 -10.45 7.99 -29.54
CA LEU A 247 -11.59 8.88 -29.33
C LEU A 247 -12.91 8.26 -29.78
N ALA A 248 -12.89 7.47 -30.85
CA ALA A 248 -14.07 6.74 -31.31
C ALA A 248 -14.51 5.66 -30.30
N LEU A 249 -13.55 4.95 -29.66
CA LEU A 249 -13.84 4.01 -28.57
C LEU A 249 -14.45 4.72 -27.36
N ALA A 250 -13.88 5.85 -26.95
CA ALA A 250 -14.45 6.68 -25.88
C ALA A 250 -15.89 7.11 -26.22
N GLY A 251 -16.14 7.52 -27.46
CA GLY A 251 -17.47 7.88 -27.94
C GLY A 251 -18.48 6.73 -27.89
N LYS A 252 -18.06 5.50 -28.19
CA LYS A 252 -18.92 4.32 -28.07
C LYS A 252 -19.34 4.08 -26.61
N LEU A 253 -18.42 4.17 -25.65
CA LEU A 253 -18.75 4.01 -24.23
C LEU A 253 -19.76 5.05 -23.76
N LEU A 254 -19.64 6.30 -24.22
CA LEU A 254 -20.55 7.38 -23.86
C LEU A 254 -21.90 7.33 -24.59
N SER A 255 -22.01 6.64 -25.74
CA SER A 255 -23.24 6.58 -26.52
C SER A 255 -24.32 5.70 -25.91
N ASP A 256 -23.97 4.77 -25.01
CA ASP A 256 -24.87 3.79 -24.44
C ASP A 256 -25.78 4.35 -23.34
N SER A 257 -25.51 5.56 -22.84
CA SER A 257 -26.29 6.22 -21.79
C SER A 257 -26.81 7.58 -22.21
N LYS A 258 -28.04 7.90 -21.81
CA LYS A 258 -28.63 9.23 -22.02
C LYS A 258 -28.00 10.29 -21.09
N GLU A 259 -27.51 9.88 -19.95
CA GLU A 259 -26.90 10.76 -18.94
C GLU A 259 -25.58 11.37 -19.42
N THR A 260 -24.85 10.66 -20.28
CA THR A 260 -23.55 11.06 -20.85
C THR A 260 -23.65 11.82 -22.18
N SER A 261 -24.85 12.34 -22.51
CA SER A 261 -25.11 13.02 -23.80
C SER A 261 -24.32 14.31 -23.99
N LEU A 262 -23.99 15.02 -22.91
CA LEU A 262 -23.22 16.27 -22.96
C LEU A 262 -21.73 15.95 -23.25
N GLU A 263 -21.19 14.97 -22.54
CA GLU A 263 -19.83 14.48 -22.69
C GLU A 263 -19.60 13.93 -24.10
N LEU A 264 -20.57 13.16 -24.60
CA LEU A 264 -20.53 12.64 -25.97
C LEU A 264 -20.50 13.76 -27.02
N LYS A 265 -21.34 14.80 -26.87
CA LYS A 265 -21.33 15.96 -27.78
C LYS A 265 -19.99 16.68 -27.73
N SER A 266 -19.47 16.96 -26.56
CA SER A 266 -18.19 17.62 -26.38
C SER A 266 -17.05 16.81 -27.02
N LEU A 267 -17.07 15.48 -26.86
CA LEU A 267 -16.09 14.58 -27.48
C LEU A 267 -16.19 14.59 -29.01
N GLN A 268 -17.40 14.60 -29.56
CA GLN A 268 -17.64 14.66 -31.00
C GLN A 268 -17.15 15.99 -31.60
N GLU A 269 -17.39 17.11 -30.91
CA GLU A 269 -16.87 18.43 -31.29
C GLU A 269 -15.33 18.44 -31.27
N ALA A 270 -14.72 17.92 -30.19
CA ALA A 270 -13.25 17.81 -30.08
C ALA A 270 -12.65 16.93 -31.18
N ALA A 271 -13.25 15.77 -31.47
CA ALA A 271 -12.80 14.88 -32.54
C ALA A 271 -12.94 15.54 -33.93
N THR A 272 -14.01 16.33 -34.15
CA THR A 272 -14.20 17.09 -35.37
C THR A 272 -13.15 18.19 -35.52
N LEU A 273 -12.85 18.91 -34.44
CA LEU A 273 -11.78 19.92 -34.42
C LEU A 273 -10.42 19.32 -34.76
N LEU A 274 -10.11 18.19 -34.14
CA LEU A 274 -8.84 17.48 -34.39
C LEU A 274 -8.70 17.07 -35.87
N LYS A 275 -9.77 16.61 -36.52
CA LYS A 275 -9.80 16.30 -37.94
C LYS A 275 -9.50 17.53 -38.80
N TYR A 276 -10.10 18.67 -38.49
CA TYR A 276 -9.83 19.93 -39.18
C TYR A 276 -8.38 20.37 -38.99
N GLN A 277 -7.85 20.28 -37.78
CA GLN A 277 -6.48 20.66 -37.46
C GLN A 277 -5.45 19.78 -38.18
N ASP A 278 -5.68 18.48 -38.26
CA ASP A 278 -4.84 17.58 -39.03
C ASP A 278 -4.89 17.88 -40.54
N GLN A 279 -6.08 18.11 -41.09
CA GLN A 279 -6.23 18.48 -42.50
C GLN A 279 -5.52 19.79 -42.82
N PHE A 280 -5.71 20.82 -41.98
CA PHE A 280 -5.02 22.11 -42.17
C PHE A 280 -3.51 22.00 -42.00
N GLY A 281 -3.06 21.18 -41.06
CA GLY A 281 -1.63 20.92 -40.87
C GLY A 281 -0.98 20.31 -42.12
N ARG A 282 -1.65 19.35 -42.77
CA ARG A 282 -1.19 18.74 -44.03
C ARG A 282 -1.24 19.70 -45.22
N ASP A 283 -2.35 20.45 -45.35
CA ASP A 283 -2.57 21.33 -46.49
C ASP A 283 -1.71 22.60 -46.45
N LEU A 284 -1.44 23.13 -45.24
CA LEU A 284 -0.80 24.43 -45.08
C LEU A 284 0.62 24.37 -44.52
N THR A 285 1.12 23.15 -44.22
CA THR A 285 2.44 22.89 -43.61
C THR A 285 2.67 23.65 -42.29
N GLU A 286 1.59 23.95 -41.58
CA GLU A 286 1.58 24.74 -40.34
C GLU A 286 0.96 23.92 -39.18
N THR A 287 1.45 24.09 -37.96
CA THR A 287 0.95 23.38 -36.78
C THR A 287 -0.36 23.97 -36.28
N PHE A 288 -1.45 23.21 -36.33
CA PHE A 288 -2.76 23.61 -35.79
C PHE A 288 -3.19 22.79 -34.56
N THR A 289 -2.49 21.71 -34.26
CA THR A 289 -2.80 20.83 -33.15
C THR A 289 -2.70 21.55 -31.81
N GLY A 290 -3.66 21.30 -30.91
CA GLY A 290 -3.68 21.90 -29.58
C GLY A 290 -4.33 23.30 -29.49
N LEU A 291 -4.77 23.87 -30.61
CA LEU A 291 -5.49 25.14 -30.64
C LEU A 291 -6.98 24.95 -30.35
N SER A 292 -7.62 25.93 -29.74
CA SER A 292 -9.08 25.98 -29.62
C SER A 292 -9.73 26.26 -30.99
N VAL A 293 -11.05 26.10 -31.09
CA VAL A 293 -11.82 26.47 -32.31
C VAL A 293 -11.54 27.91 -32.71
N TYR A 294 -11.58 28.83 -31.74
CA TYR A 294 -11.34 30.25 -31.97
C TYR A 294 -9.92 30.57 -32.43
N GLU A 295 -8.94 29.98 -31.79
CA GLU A 295 -7.52 30.14 -32.16
C GLU A 295 -7.23 29.54 -33.53
N THR A 296 -7.83 28.39 -33.86
CA THR A 296 -7.72 27.78 -35.19
C THR A 296 -8.31 28.69 -36.26
N MET A 297 -9.49 29.25 -36.02
CA MET A 297 -10.12 30.21 -36.92
C MET A 297 -9.27 31.48 -37.06
N PHE A 298 -8.76 32.03 -35.95
CA PHE A 298 -7.92 33.22 -35.96
C PHE A 298 -6.63 32.95 -36.75
N LYS A 299 -5.96 31.82 -36.57
CA LYS A 299 -4.77 31.43 -37.34
C LYS A 299 -5.07 31.30 -38.83
N LEU A 300 -6.22 30.70 -39.20
CA LEU A 300 -6.63 30.59 -40.60
C LEU A 300 -6.87 31.97 -41.24
N VAL A 301 -7.53 32.88 -40.55
CA VAL A 301 -7.76 34.24 -41.04
C VAL A 301 -6.44 35.00 -41.21
N ARG A 302 -5.51 34.84 -40.25
CA ARG A 302 -4.18 35.43 -40.31
C ARG A 302 -3.33 34.93 -41.51
N LEU A 303 -3.50 33.66 -41.89
CA LEU A 303 -2.85 33.05 -43.04
C LEU A 303 -3.56 33.33 -44.36
N GLY A 304 -4.68 34.12 -44.36
CA GLY A 304 -5.42 34.47 -45.58
C GLY A 304 -6.50 33.46 -46.00
N TYR A 305 -6.75 32.39 -45.23
CA TYR A 305 -7.72 31.33 -45.59
C TYR A 305 -9.12 31.60 -44.98
N ALA A 306 -9.69 32.79 -45.23
CA ALA A 306 -10.98 33.23 -44.67
C ALA A 306 -12.13 32.28 -45.01
N SER A 307 -12.15 31.65 -46.18
CA SER A 307 -13.17 30.70 -46.60
C SER A 307 -13.19 29.43 -45.76
N ARG A 308 -12.00 28.93 -45.35
CA ARG A 308 -11.89 27.77 -44.45
C ARG A 308 -12.33 28.11 -43.04
N ALA A 309 -12.00 29.31 -42.54
CA ALA A 309 -12.49 29.82 -41.26
C ALA A 309 -14.02 29.96 -41.23
N GLN A 310 -14.63 30.40 -42.35
CA GLN A 310 -16.08 30.52 -42.48
C GLN A 310 -16.78 29.14 -42.50
N LYS A 311 -16.16 28.11 -43.08
CA LYS A 311 -16.64 26.74 -43.02
C LYS A 311 -16.65 26.24 -41.57
N MET A 312 -15.53 26.41 -40.84
CA MET A 312 -15.45 26.07 -39.41
C MET A 312 -16.49 26.82 -38.58
N GLN A 313 -16.71 28.10 -38.84
CA GLN A 313 -17.74 28.88 -38.16
C GLN A 313 -19.13 28.22 -38.24
N ARG A 314 -19.51 27.71 -39.41
CA ARG A 314 -20.78 27.03 -39.62
C ARG A 314 -20.85 25.69 -38.92
N ASP A 315 -19.80 24.87 -39.05
CA ASP A 315 -19.77 23.51 -38.52
C ASP A 315 -19.74 23.50 -36.98
N PHE A 316 -19.04 24.43 -36.35
CA PHE A 316 -19.00 24.60 -34.91
C PHE A 316 -20.03 25.59 -34.34
N LYS A 317 -20.95 26.11 -35.19
CA LYS A 317 -22.00 27.06 -34.81
C LYS A 317 -21.45 28.24 -33.99
N VAL A 318 -20.28 28.75 -34.38
CA VAL A 318 -19.68 29.93 -33.72
C VAL A 318 -20.54 31.16 -33.97
N PRO A 319 -20.90 31.92 -32.90
CA PRO A 319 -21.72 33.11 -33.04
C PRO A 319 -21.13 34.14 -34.02
N GLU A 320 -21.98 34.75 -34.84
CA GLU A 320 -21.52 35.71 -35.83
C GLU A 320 -20.71 36.88 -35.23
N LYS A 321 -21.12 37.37 -34.05
CA LYS A 321 -20.37 38.39 -33.31
C LYS A 321 -18.92 37.99 -33.08
N THR A 322 -18.69 36.76 -32.61
CA THR A 322 -17.34 36.27 -32.32
C THR A 322 -16.52 36.07 -33.60
N ALA A 323 -17.13 35.53 -34.65
CA ALA A 323 -16.49 35.37 -35.94
C ALA A 323 -16.15 36.76 -36.57
N TRP A 324 -16.97 37.75 -36.36
CA TRP A 324 -16.72 39.15 -36.75
C TRP A 324 -15.51 39.72 -36.00
N TRP A 325 -15.42 39.53 -34.68
CA TRP A 325 -14.28 39.96 -33.88
C TRP A 325 -12.96 39.33 -34.34
N ILE A 326 -13.00 38.04 -34.65
CA ILE A 326 -11.83 37.33 -35.18
C ILE A 326 -11.33 37.94 -36.48
N ARG A 327 -12.23 38.31 -37.39
CA ARG A 327 -11.90 38.97 -38.66
C ARG A 327 -11.45 40.41 -38.46
N TYR A 328 -12.11 41.16 -37.59
CA TYR A 328 -11.83 42.57 -37.33
C TYR A 328 -10.50 42.77 -36.62
N ALA A 329 -10.14 41.94 -35.70
CA ALA A 329 -8.84 41.98 -35.01
C ALA A 329 -7.62 41.90 -35.96
N PHE A 330 -7.82 41.43 -37.19
CA PHE A 330 -6.79 41.32 -38.19
C PHE A 330 -6.75 42.48 -39.21
N LEU A 331 -7.84 43.25 -39.35
CA LEU A 331 -7.89 44.37 -40.28
C LEU A 331 -6.82 45.45 -40.08
N PRO A 332 -6.40 45.84 -38.86
CA PRO A 332 -5.38 46.85 -38.65
C PRO A 332 -4.00 46.44 -39.14
N SER A 333 -3.64 45.13 -39.17
CA SER A 333 -2.36 44.65 -39.62
C SER A 333 -2.20 44.58 -41.15
N LEU A 334 -3.33 44.47 -41.88
CA LEU A 334 -3.34 44.53 -43.34
C LEU A 334 -3.20 45.95 -43.88
N THR A 335 -3.73 46.94 -43.16
CA THR A 335 -3.61 48.35 -43.56
C THR A 335 -2.19 48.92 -43.34
N SER A 336 -1.43 48.38 -42.40
CA SER A 336 -0.04 48.76 -42.14
C SER A 336 0.97 48.23 -43.18
N ALA A 337 0.65 47.12 -43.86
CA ALA A 337 1.51 46.50 -44.88
C ALA A 337 1.30 47.02 -46.29
N ALA A 338 0.24 47.82 -46.52
CA ALA A 338 -0.17 48.30 -47.81
C ALA A 338 -0.04 49.85 -47.97
N ALA A 339 0.80 50.49 -47.14
CA ALA A 339 1.11 51.90 -47.36
C ALA A 339 2.11 52.02 -48.51
N PRO A 340 1.73 52.55 -49.68
CA PRO A 340 2.69 52.82 -50.76
C PRO A 340 3.68 53.87 -50.28
N LYS A 341 4.95 53.59 -50.43
CA LYS A 341 6.00 54.61 -50.33
C LYS A 341 5.78 55.61 -51.49
N PHE A 342 5.35 56.80 -51.13
CA PHE A 342 5.59 57.98 -51.94
C PHE A 342 6.87 58.66 -51.48
#